data_902ec2ed3c1702d737550dfde7f8dc08
#
_entry.id   902ec2ed3c1702d737550dfde7f8dc08
#
_cell.length_a   1.000
_cell.length_b   1.000
_cell.length_c   1.000
_cell.angle_alpha   90.00
_cell.angle_beta   90.00
_cell.angle_gamma   90.00
#
_symmetry.space_group_name_H-M   'P 1'
#
loop_
_entity.id
_entity.type
_entity.pdbx_description
1 polymer ?
#
loop_
_entity_poly.entity_id
_entity_poly.type
_entity_poly.pdbx_seq_one_letter_code
_entity_poly.pdbx_strand_id
1 'polypeptide(L)'
;MCIRDSFRNKQAIIAELFAQYESRVDAFLRRPEGRALTVADKTFYLEALLAAMWHYRFLHRDLEHLLETDVQLAERYRAFAARCMQAAAEIYRGFAAADILAMNDQQIEALVLNSWIILTSWVRFLCTVRSNPGDLSEELMRRGVYQILALEGGYVTDSARPAVQALLQRLHVPMSAVVK
;
A
#
# COMPACT_ATOMS: atom_id res chain seq x y z
N MET A 1 -26.33 -16.18 -26.01
CA MET A 1 -25.81 -15.65 -24.75
C MET A 1 -25.05 -14.37 -25.08
N CYS A 2 -25.58 -13.22 -24.68
CA CYS A 2 -25.18 -11.94 -25.24
C CYS A 2 -23.93 -11.40 -24.55
N ILE A 3 -22.95 -10.90 -25.28
CA ILE A 3 -21.70 -10.27 -24.79
C ILE A 3 -21.99 -9.20 -23.71
N ARG A 4 -23.16 -8.52 -23.77
CA ARG A 4 -23.61 -7.53 -22.78
C ARG A 4 -23.84 -8.10 -21.38
N ASP A 5 -24.30 -9.33 -21.24
CA ASP A 5 -24.59 -9.94 -19.92
C ASP A 5 -23.31 -10.36 -19.20
N SER A 6 -22.30 -10.81 -19.96
CA SER A 6 -20.96 -11.11 -19.39
C SER A 6 -20.24 -9.84 -18.91
N PHE A 7 -20.48 -8.69 -19.55
CA PHE A 7 -19.87 -7.41 -19.16
C PHE A 7 -20.47 -6.85 -17.86
N ARG A 8 -21.81 -6.90 -17.72
CA ARG A 8 -22.49 -6.48 -16.48
C ARG A 8 -22.08 -7.34 -15.28
N ASN A 9 -21.97 -8.63 -15.48
CA ASN A 9 -21.51 -9.54 -14.42
C ASN A 9 -20.05 -9.27 -14.00
N LYS A 10 -19.15 -8.99 -14.94
CA LYS A 10 -17.76 -8.69 -14.65
C LYS A 10 -17.59 -7.39 -13.85
N GLN A 11 -18.28 -6.30 -14.25
CA GLN A 11 -18.24 -5.02 -13.53
C GLN A 11 -18.80 -5.18 -12.11
N ALA A 12 -19.91 -5.89 -11.93
CA ALA A 12 -20.49 -6.15 -10.61
C ALA A 12 -19.53 -6.94 -9.71
N ILE A 13 -18.83 -7.94 -10.26
CA ILE A 13 -17.81 -8.70 -9.51
C ILE A 13 -16.65 -7.79 -9.09
N ILE A 14 -16.13 -6.96 -10.01
CA ILE A 14 -15.04 -6.04 -9.68
C ILE A 14 -15.48 -5.01 -8.64
N ALA A 15 -16.70 -4.47 -8.75
CA ALA A 15 -17.23 -3.51 -7.77
C ALA A 15 -17.35 -4.13 -6.37
N GLU A 16 -17.80 -5.39 -6.28
CA GLU A 16 -17.87 -6.14 -5.01
C GLU A 16 -16.47 -6.43 -4.44
N LEU A 17 -15.53 -6.88 -5.26
CA LEU A 17 -14.16 -7.13 -4.84
C LEU A 17 -13.46 -5.83 -4.39
N PHE A 18 -13.75 -4.72 -5.05
CA PHE A 18 -13.25 -3.42 -4.63
C PHE A 18 -13.88 -2.98 -3.30
N ALA A 19 -15.18 -3.24 -3.08
CA ALA A 19 -15.84 -2.97 -1.81
C ALA A 19 -15.20 -3.75 -0.64
N GLN A 20 -14.85 -5.01 -0.87
CA GLN A 20 -14.14 -5.83 0.12
C GLN A 20 -12.72 -5.31 0.38
N TYR A 21 -12.02 -4.87 -0.67
CA TYR A 21 -10.70 -4.23 -0.54
C TYR A 21 -10.76 -2.96 0.30
N GLU A 22 -11.70 -2.03 0.00
CA GLU A 22 -11.93 -0.83 0.80
C GLU A 22 -12.18 -1.17 2.26
N SER A 23 -13.15 -2.04 2.53
CA SER A 23 -13.50 -2.45 3.90
C SER A 23 -12.30 -3.01 4.67
N ARG A 24 -11.47 -3.81 4.00
CA ARG A 24 -10.27 -4.38 4.61
C ARG A 24 -9.22 -3.31 4.91
N VAL A 25 -9.00 -2.36 4.00
CA VAL A 25 -8.03 -1.28 4.21
C VAL A 25 -8.52 -0.33 5.30
N ASP A 26 -9.78 0.10 5.26
CA ASP A 26 -10.39 0.97 6.26
C ASP A 26 -10.36 0.35 7.68
N ALA A 27 -10.38 -0.98 7.78
CA ALA A 27 -10.30 -1.68 9.06
C ALA A 27 -8.96 -1.50 9.78
N PHE A 28 -7.85 -1.47 9.05
CA PHE A 28 -6.53 -1.32 9.67
C PHE A 28 -5.91 0.07 9.52
N LEU A 29 -6.27 0.82 8.47
CA LEU A 29 -5.64 2.12 8.16
C LEU A 29 -6.28 3.24 8.99
N ARG A 30 -6.08 3.18 10.29
CA ARG A 30 -6.56 4.17 11.25
C ARG A 30 -5.62 4.28 12.44
N ARG A 31 -5.49 5.48 12.99
CA ARG A 31 -4.73 5.69 14.21
C ARG A 31 -5.49 5.12 15.40
N PRO A 32 -4.84 4.34 16.31
CA PRO A 32 -5.45 3.92 17.57
C PRO A 32 -5.79 5.15 18.43
N GLU A 33 -6.97 5.09 19.04
CA GLU A 33 -7.43 6.12 19.96
C GLU A 33 -6.81 5.92 21.37
N GLY A 34 -6.62 7.03 22.10
CA GLY A 34 -6.26 7.01 23.52
C GLY A 34 -4.82 6.58 23.86
N ARG A 35 -3.96 6.31 22.87
CA ARG A 35 -2.54 5.99 23.12
C ARG A 35 -1.60 6.50 22.05
N ALA A 36 -0.33 6.64 22.39
CA ALA A 36 0.73 6.91 21.42
C ALA A 36 0.98 5.68 20.52
N LEU A 37 1.45 5.93 19.30
CA LEU A 37 1.93 4.91 18.38
C LEU A 37 3.28 4.35 18.85
N THR A 38 3.57 3.11 18.47
CA THR A 38 4.80 2.39 18.77
C THR A 38 5.40 1.80 17.49
N VAL A 39 6.64 1.32 17.54
CA VAL A 39 7.23 0.56 16.43
C VAL A 39 6.47 -0.74 16.14
N ALA A 40 5.80 -1.33 17.15
CA ALA A 40 4.92 -2.48 16.93
C ALA A 40 3.71 -2.13 16.05
N ASP A 41 3.13 -0.92 16.19
CA ASP A 41 2.07 -0.45 15.30
C ASP A 41 2.57 -0.28 13.86
N LYS A 42 3.80 0.20 13.68
CA LYS A 42 4.44 0.27 12.35
C LYS A 42 4.53 -1.12 11.72
N THR A 43 4.96 -2.12 12.49
CA THR A 43 4.99 -3.51 12.04
C THR A 43 3.60 -3.99 11.60
N PHE A 44 2.59 -3.74 12.43
CA PHE A 44 1.20 -4.11 12.13
C PHE A 44 0.70 -3.49 10.83
N TYR A 45 0.89 -2.17 10.61
CA TYR A 45 0.48 -1.50 9.37
C TYR A 45 1.16 -2.08 8.14
N LEU A 46 2.47 -2.35 8.21
CA LEU A 46 3.23 -2.91 7.09
C LEU A 46 2.78 -4.34 6.75
N GLU A 47 2.52 -5.17 7.74
CA GLU A 47 2.02 -6.54 7.55
C GLU A 47 0.59 -6.56 7.00
N ALA A 48 -0.30 -5.70 7.53
CA ALA A 48 -1.66 -5.58 7.03
C ALA A 48 -1.69 -5.07 5.58
N LEU A 49 -0.82 -4.10 5.26
CA LEU A 49 -0.64 -3.57 3.91
C LEU A 49 -0.14 -4.66 2.95
N LEU A 50 0.89 -5.42 3.33
CA LEU A 50 1.40 -6.55 2.55
C LEU A 50 0.30 -7.57 2.25
N ALA A 51 -0.46 -7.96 3.27
CA ALA A 51 -1.56 -8.91 3.13
C ALA A 51 -2.66 -8.38 2.19
N ALA A 52 -3.01 -7.09 2.27
CA ALA A 52 -3.98 -6.47 1.38
C ALA A 52 -3.46 -6.43 -0.07
N MET A 53 -2.22 -5.97 -0.29
CA MET A 53 -1.59 -5.95 -1.61
C MET A 53 -1.54 -7.33 -2.25
N TRP A 54 -1.15 -8.35 -1.51
CA TRP A 54 -1.10 -9.72 -2.01
C TRP A 54 -2.47 -10.26 -2.38
N HIS A 55 -3.45 -10.08 -1.52
CA HIS A 55 -4.80 -10.60 -1.73
C HIS A 55 -5.50 -9.94 -2.93
N TYR A 56 -5.35 -8.62 -3.07
CA TYR A 56 -6.00 -7.82 -4.10
C TYR A 56 -5.05 -7.39 -5.24
N ARG A 57 -3.94 -8.12 -5.45
CA ARG A 57 -2.92 -7.79 -6.47
C ARG A 57 -3.46 -7.64 -7.89
N PHE A 58 -4.57 -8.32 -8.20
CA PHE A 58 -5.23 -8.21 -9.50
C PHE A 58 -5.83 -6.81 -9.73
N LEU A 59 -6.37 -6.16 -8.69
CA LEU A 59 -6.84 -4.77 -8.79
C LEU A 59 -5.68 -3.82 -9.08
N HIS A 60 -4.55 -4.00 -8.41
CA HIS A 60 -3.37 -3.15 -8.63
C HIS A 60 -2.74 -3.37 -10.01
N ARG A 61 -2.80 -4.60 -10.54
CA ARG A 61 -2.28 -4.91 -11.87
C ARG A 61 -3.03 -4.20 -12.97
N ASP A 62 -4.36 -4.24 -12.91
CA ASP A 62 -5.24 -3.81 -13.98
C ASP A 62 -5.95 -2.47 -13.67
N LEU A 63 -5.49 -1.74 -12.65
CA LEU A 63 -6.18 -0.59 -12.05
C LEU A 63 -6.57 0.47 -13.08
N GLU A 64 -5.63 0.93 -13.92
CA GLU A 64 -5.91 1.97 -14.92
C GLU A 64 -7.04 1.55 -15.85
N HIS A 65 -6.94 0.35 -16.42
CA HIS A 65 -7.98 -0.17 -17.30
C HIS A 65 -9.35 -0.29 -16.63
N LEU A 66 -9.38 -0.70 -15.36
CA LEU A 66 -10.62 -0.79 -14.58
C LEU A 66 -11.25 0.59 -14.38
N LEU A 67 -10.45 1.61 -14.07
CA LEU A 67 -10.91 2.98 -13.86
C LEU A 67 -11.33 3.66 -15.18
N GLU A 68 -10.68 3.36 -16.29
CA GLU A 68 -11.05 3.88 -17.62
C GLU A 68 -12.38 3.31 -18.12
N THR A 69 -12.69 2.07 -17.77
CA THR A 69 -13.86 1.35 -18.27
C THR A 69 -15.10 1.44 -17.38
N ASP A 70 -14.94 1.92 -16.14
CA ASP A 70 -16.03 2.05 -15.18
C ASP A 70 -15.94 3.38 -14.40
N VAL A 71 -16.79 4.34 -14.79
CA VAL A 71 -16.83 5.70 -14.22
C VAL A 71 -17.20 5.66 -12.72
N GLN A 72 -18.14 4.80 -12.33
CA GLN A 72 -18.57 4.68 -10.92
C GLN A 72 -17.45 4.12 -10.05
N LEU A 73 -16.75 3.10 -10.55
CA LEU A 73 -15.56 2.57 -9.88
C LEU A 73 -14.47 3.65 -9.77
N ALA A 74 -14.26 4.45 -10.81
CA ALA A 74 -13.26 5.51 -10.82
C ALA A 74 -13.56 6.60 -9.78
N GLU A 75 -14.82 7.03 -9.65
CA GLU A 75 -15.25 8.00 -8.63
C GLU A 75 -15.04 7.44 -7.23
N ARG A 76 -15.48 6.20 -7.00
CA ARG A 76 -15.32 5.50 -5.72
C ARG A 76 -13.85 5.33 -5.35
N TYR A 77 -13.00 4.94 -6.31
CA TYR A 77 -11.56 4.80 -6.11
C TYR A 77 -10.90 6.13 -5.73
N ARG A 78 -11.25 7.25 -6.38
CA ARG A 78 -10.71 8.58 -6.03
C ARG A 78 -11.05 8.96 -4.60
N ALA A 79 -12.30 8.73 -4.18
CA ALA A 79 -12.73 8.97 -2.80
C ALA A 79 -11.98 8.09 -1.80
N PHE A 80 -11.81 6.80 -2.12
CA PHE A 80 -11.01 5.86 -1.33
C PHE A 80 -9.55 6.30 -1.22
N ALA A 81 -8.92 6.66 -2.33
CA ALA A 81 -7.54 7.13 -2.36
C ALA A 81 -7.31 8.36 -1.47
N ALA A 82 -8.22 9.34 -1.55
CA ALA A 82 -8.16 10.54 -0.71
C ALA A 82 -8.25 10.19 0.78
N ARG A 83 -9.19 9.31 1.17
CA ARG A 83 -9.32 8.85 2.56
C ARG A 83 -8.08 8.11 3.05
N CYS A 84 -7.54 7.22 2.22
CA CYS A 84 -6.32 6.46 2.57
C CYS A 84 -5.12 7.38 2.78
N MET A 85 -4.90 8.35 1.90
CA MET A 85 -3.80 9.30 2.04
C MET A 85 -3.97 10.18 3.28
N GLN A 86 -5.18 10.61 3.59
CA GLN A 86 -5.46 11.36 4.81
C GLN A 86 -5.19 10.50 6.06
N ALA A 87 -5.69 9.28 6.11
CA ALA A 87 -5.44 8.35 7.23
C ALA A 87 -3.94 8.05 7.39
N ALA A 88 -3.22 7.83 6.30
CA ALA A 88 -1.78 7.65 6.33
C ALA A 88 -1.05 8.87 6.90
N ALA A 89 -1.44 10.10 6.52
CA ALA A 89 -0.86 11.33 7.08
C ALA A 89 -1.09 11.42 8.59
N GLU A 90 -2.29 11.07 9.08
CA GLU A 90 -2.59 11.02 10.53
C GLU A 90 -1.72 10.00 11.26
N ILE A 91 -1.50 8.83 10.67
CA ILE A 91 -0.62 7.79 11.21
C ILE A 91 0.82 8.29 11.27
N TYR A 92 1.32 8.94 10.21
CA TYR A 92 2.68 9.50 10.21
C TYR A 92 2.85 10.63 11.22
N ARG A 93 1.87 11.53 11.37
CA ARG A 93 1.86 12.53 12.46
C ARG A 93 1.89 11.85 13.84
N GLY A 94 1.19 10.72 13.98
CA GLY A 94 1.23 9.92 15.20
C GLY A 94 2.62 9.35 15.49
N PHE A 95 3.36 8.86 14.48
CA PHE A 95 4.73 8.42 14.63
C PHE A 95 5.70 9.57 14.96
N ALA A 96 5.48 10.75 14.37
CA ALA A 96 6.25 11.94 14.71
C ALA A 96 6.01 12.39 16.17
N ALA A 97 4.75 12.41 16.59
CA ALA A 97 4.38 12.74 17.98
C ALA A 97 4.90 11.72 19.01
N ALA A 98 5.15 10.48 18.59
CA ALA A 98 5.71 9.40 19.42
C ALA A 98 7.26 9.34 19.37
N ASP A 99 7.93 10.32 18.77
CA ASP A 99 9.40 10.36 18.61
C ASP A 99 9.98 9.13 17.86
N ILE A 100 9.20 8.56 16.94
CA ILE A 100 9.67 7.48 16.08
C ILE A 100 10.24 8.05 14.77
N LEU A 101 9.64 9.12 14.27
CA LEU A 101 10.06 9.85 13.07
C LEU A 101 10.24 11.33 13.38
N ALA A 102 11.33 11.93 12.91
CA ALA A 102 11.58 13.36 12.97
C ALA A 102 11.16 14.02 11.65
N MET A 103 9.87 14.36 11.50
CA MET A 103 9.28 14.88 10.27
C MET A 103 8.36 16.07 10.53
N ASN A 104 8.38 17.04 9.61
CA ASN A 104 7.37 18.10 9.53
C ASN A 104 6.22 17.72 8.59
N ASP A 105 5.15 18.53 8.53
CA ASP A 105 3.97 18.26 7.72
C ASP A 105 4.28 18.13 6.21
N GLN A 106 5.18 18.96 5.66
CA GLN A 106 5.55 18.89 4.23
C GLN A 106 6.26 17.55 3.90
N GLN A 107 7.13 17.09 4.80
CA GLN A 107 7.80 15.80 4.66
C GLN A 107 6.82 14.63 4.77
N ILE A 108 5.85 14.74 5.66
CA ILE A 108 4.76 13.76 5.81
C ILE A 108 3.93 13.68 4.51
N GLU A 109 3.52 14.82 3.95
CA GLU A 109 2.77 14.86 2.69
C GLU A 109 3.56 14.22 1.54
N ALA A 110 4.83 14.58 1.39
CA ALA A 110 5.70 14.00 0.37
C ALA A 110 5.85 12.47 0.55
N LEU A 111 6.03 12.01 1.78
CA LEU A 111 6.16 10.59 2.09
C LEU A 111 4.86 9.82 1.80
N VAL A 112 3.70 10.36 2.14
CA VAL A 112 2.39 9.78 1.85
C VAL A 112 2.19 9.63 0.35
N LEU A 113 2.46 10.68 -0.44
CA LEU A 113 2.32 10.62 -1.89
C LEU A 113 3.28 9.61 -2.53
N ASN A 114 4.55 9.59 -2.12
CA ASN A 114 5.52 8.62 -2.60
C ASN A 114 5.13 7.18 -2.24
N SER A 115 4.64 6.97 -1.01
CA SER A 115 4.15 5.66 -0.56
C SER A 115 2.94 5.21 -1.38
N TRP A 116 2.01 6.13 -1.68
CA TRP A 116 0.84 5.85 -2.51
C TRP A 116 1.23 5.45 -3.93
N ILE A 117 2.17 6.18 -4.55
CA ILE A 117 2.69 5.87 -5.89
C ILE A 117 3.34 4.48 -5.91
N ILE A 118 4.19 4.18 -4.93
CA ILE A 118 4.82 2.85 -4.82
C ILE A 118 3.73 1.77 -4.67
N LEU A 119 2.81 1.94 -3.74
CA LEU A 119 1.77 0.98 -3.43
C LEU A 119 0.92 0.63 -4.66
N THR A 120 0.45 1.65 -5.36
CA THR A 120 -0.47 1.48 -6.49
C THR A 120 0.22 0.99 -7.76
N SER A 121 1.52 1.31 -7.93
CA SER A 121 2.28 0.97 -9.13
C SER A 121 3.14 -0.29 -8.99
N TRP A 122 3.35 -0.82 -7.77
CA TRP A 122 4.33 -1.87 -7.52
C TRP A 122 4.05 -3.17 -8.29
N VAL A 123 2.81 -3.64 -8.27
CA VAL A 123 2.41 -4.87 -8.99
C VAL A 123 2.62 -4.71 -10.49
N ARG A 124 2.22 -3.57 -11.04
CA ARG A 124 2.40 -3.25 -12.45
C ARG A 124 3.88 -3.17 -12.83
N PHE A 125 4.70 -2.51 -12.00
CA PHE A 125 6.16 -2.49 -12.17
C PHE A 125 6.73 -3.92 -12.24
N LEU A 126 6.35 -4.80 -11.32
CA LEU A 126 6.78 -6.21 -11.35
C LEU A 126 6.41 -6.90 -12.66
N CYS A 127 5.20 -6.66 -13.17
CA CYS A 127 4.75 -7.21 -14.45
C CYS A 127 5.55 -6.69 -15.66
N THR A 128 6.16 -5.51 -15.57
CA THR A 128 6.97 -4.92 -16.66
C THR A 128 8.43 -5.35 -16.64
N VAL A 129 8.98 -5.67 -15.48
CA VAL A 129 10.42 -6.00 -15.33
C VAL A 129 10.69 -7.50 -15.24
N ARG A 130 9.66 -8.33 -15.30
CA ARG A 130 9.78 -9.79 -15.24
C ARG A 130 9.33 -10.42 -16.55
N SER A 131 10.05 -11.45 -16.98
CA SER A 131 9.77 -12.18 -18.22
C SER A 131 8.42 -12.92 -18.16
N ASN A 132 7.99 -13.35 -16.98
CA ASN A 132 6.68 -13.97 -16.76
C ASN A 132 5.88 -13.21 -15.71
N PRO A 133 4.84 -12.45 -16.10
CA PRO A 133 3.97 -11.74 -15.16
C PRO A 133 3.19 -12.64 -14.20
N GLY A 134 3.12 -13.96 -14.47
CA GLY A 134 2.50 -14.94 -13.58
C GLY A 134 3.36 -15.32 -12.36
N ASP A 135 4.66 -14.99 -12.36
CA ASP A 135 5.61 -15.34 -11.29
C ASP A 135 5.60 -14.35 -10.12
N LEU A 136 4.46 -13.74 -9.85
CA LEU A 136 4.31 -12.90 -8.66
C LEU A 136 4.29 -13.77 -7.40
N SER A 137 5.06 -13.37 -6.40
CA SER A 137 5.11 -14.03 -5.09
C SER A 137 4.90 -13.03 -3.96
N GLU A 138 4.53 -13.53 -2.79
CA GLU A 138 4.41 -12.71 -1.59
C GLU A 138 5.75 -12.05 -1.21
N GLU A 139 6.87 -12.72 -1.49
CA GLU A 139 8.21 -12.16 -1.30
C GLU A 139 8.44 -10.90 -2.14
N LEU A 140 8.00 -10.90 -3.41
CA LEU A 140 8.08 -9.72 -4.28
C LEU A 140 7.17 -8.58 -3.78
N MET A 141 6.01 -8.90 -3.23
CA MET A 141 5.13 -7.90 -2.60
C MET A 141 5.78 -7.31 -1.35
N ARG A 142 6.47 -8.14 -0.55
CA ARG A 142 7.25 -7.70 0.62
C ARG A 142 8.31 -6.67 0.24
N ARG A 143 8.94 -6.82 -0.92
CA ARG A 143 9.89 -5.82 -1.42
C ARG A 143 9.24 -4.47 -1.69
N GLY A 144 7.99 -4.41 -2.15
CA GLY A 144 7.23 -3.17 -2.31
C GLY A 144 7.00 -2.47 -0.97
N VAL A 145 6.62 -3.21 0.05
CA VAL A 145 6.49 -2.69 1.43
C VAL A 145 7.84 -2.22 1.99
N TYR A 146 8.92 -2.93 1.69
CA TYR A 146 10.29 -2.48 2.02
C TYR A 146 10.60 -1.12 1.40
N GLN A 147 10.20 -0.85 0.15
CA GLN A 147 10.46 0.44 -0.48
C GLN A 147 9.78 1.60 0.26
N ILE A 148 8.56 1.38 0.73
CA ILE A 148 7.84 2.38 1.54
C ILE A 148 8.61 2.65 2.83
N LEU A 149 9.01 1.61 3.56
CA LEU A 149 9.77 1.76 4.81
C LEU A 149 11.15 2.40 4.57
N ALA A 150 11.81 2.09 3.46
CA ALA A 150 13.12 2.65 3.12
C ALA A 150 13.08 4.16 2.85
N LEU A 151 11.94 4.71 2.36
CA LEU A 151 11.76 6.16 2.19
C LEU A 151 11.82 6.92 3.52
N GLU A 152 11.49 6.25 4.62
CA GLU A 152 11.48 6.85 5.95
C GLU A 152 12.87 6.93 6.60
N GLY A 153 13.87 6.22 6.03
CA GLY A 153 15.17 5.97 6.67
C GLY A 153 15.89 7.24 7.15
N GLY A 154 15.77 8.34 6.40
CA GLY A 154 16.35 9.63 6.77
C GLY A 154 15.65 10.37 7.91
N TYR A 155 14.47 9.92 8.29
CA TYR A 155 13.63 10.57 9.31
C TYR A 155 13.51 9.76 10.60
N VAL A 156 14.02 8.53 10.62
CA VAL A 156 13.96 7.66 11.80
C VAL A 156 14.85 8.23 12.90
N THR A 157 14.27 8.45 14.09
CA THR A 157 14.99 8.92 15.27
C THR A 157 16.01 7.89 15.76
N ASP A 158 17.03 8.32 16.49
CA ASP A 158 18.05 7.42 16.99
C ASP A 158 17.49 6.38 17.97
N SER A 159 16.48 6.75 18.74
CA SER A 159 15.75 5.86 19.67
C SER A 159 15.02 4.72 18.95
N ALA A 160 14.40 5.00 17.80
CA ALA A 160 13.63 4.02 17.02
C ALA A 160 14.49 3.23 15.99
N ARG A 161 15.70 3.72 15.68
CA ARG A 161 16.58 3.18 14.63
C ARG A 161 16.82 1.68 14.71
N PRO A 162 17.19 1.09 15.86
CA PRO A 162 17.46 -0.35 15.92
C PRO A 162 16.25 -1.20 15.55
N ALA A 163 15.06 -0.83 16.03
CA ALA A 163 13.83 -1.56 15.76
C ALA A 163 13.39 -1.42 14.28
N VAL A 164 13.50 -0.22 13.69
CA VAL A 164 13.19 0.01 12.28
C VAL A 164 14.18 -0.70 11.36
N GLN A 165 15.46 -0.74 11.72
CA GLN A 165 16.46 -1.51 10.96
C GLN A 165 16.17 -3.02 10.97
N ALA A 166 15.71 -3.58 12.08
CA ALA A 166 15.29 -4.97 12.15
C ALA A 166 14.10 -5.26 11.22
N LEU A 167 13.13 -4.32 11.11
CA LEU A 167 12.04 -4.42 10.14
C LEU A 167 12.54 -4.37 8.68
N LEU A 168 13.43 -3.45 8.38
CA LEU A 168 14.04 -3.34 7.05
C LEU A 168 14.76 -4.63 6.64
N GLN A 169 15.54 -5.22 7.53
CA GLN A 169 16.23 -6.49 7.29
C GLN A 169 15.23 -7.63 6.99
N ARG A 170 14.14 -7.72 7.75
CA ARG A 170 13.10 -8.75 7.58
C ARG A 170 12.35 -8.61 6.25
N LEU A 171 12.16 -7.39 5.76
CA LEU A 171 11.43 -7.09 4.53
C LEU A 171 12.34 -7.07 3.28
N HIS A 172 13.65 -7.11 3.46
CA HIS A 172 14.60 -6.99 2.37
C HIS A 172 14.55 -8.19 1.42
N VAL A 173 14.45 -7.89 0.13
CA VAL A 173 14.60 -8.84 -0.98
C VAL A 173 15.59 -8.23 -1.96
N PRO A 174 16.63 -8.96 -2.42
CA PRO A 174 17.62 -8.43 -3.34
C PRO A 174 17.01 -7.94 -4.66
N MET A 175 17.57 -6.88 -5.23
CA MET A 175 17.10 -6.36 -6.53
C MET A 175 17.16 -7.42 -7.64
N SER A 176 18.17 -8.31 -7.62
CA SER A 176 18.30 -9.42 -8.57
C SER A 176 17.16 -10.45 -8.51
N ALA A 177 16.43 -10.51 -7.41
CA ALA A 177 15.23 -11.35 -7.31
C ALA A 177 13.97 -10.63 -7.87
N VAL A 178 14.00 -9.29 -7.92
CA VAL A 178 12.87 -8.47 -8.41
C VAL A 178 12.88 -8.38 -9.93
N VAL A 179 14.04 -8.11 -10.51
CA VAL A 179 14.24 -7.94 -11.96
C VAL A 179 14.81 -9.22 -12.53
N LYS A 180 14.04 -9.88 -13.42
CA LYS A 180 14.43 -11.15 -14.07
C LYS A 180 14.00 -11.17 -15.52
#